data_ca5b46b12990771ce7ddf0051a96fa7d
#
_entry.id   ca5b46b12990771ce7ddf0051a96fa7d
#
_cell.length_a   1.000
_cell.length_b   1.000
_cell.length_c   1.000
_cell.angle_alpha   90.00
_cell.angle_beta   90.00
_cell.angle_gamma   90.00
#
_symmetry.space_group_name_H-M   'P 1'
#
loop_
_entity.id
_entity.type
_entity.pdbx_description
1 polymer ?
#
loop_
_entity_poly.entity_id
_entity_poly.type
_entity_poly.pdbx_seq_one_letter_code
_entity_poly.pdbx_strand_id
1 'polypeptide(L)'
;MAAIGNIRKHYGLLVAFVGLALLAFVLGDLFKSTNSRQGTNVASVGNEKITYQDYSNMVSMNLENAKASNAGSITPEQNYSIHASTLEQMIRDIVMKREYKDLGLVVSSEELFDQFLGENPNQYVVSSFTGADGKFNRELVETYIRDFQTLTPEMQANWLNFERAIKEDRLNTKYDNLLKKSFYLPTKLAERYYSDKNDKVSAEVYAIRYNTIADSTVVLSDADKKAFYEENKNKYQTDATRAIDYIVFEIKPSKADIDFSRNLVNDLKDDLASIENAASFVNANSDLPFDSAWKSRTDVPAEFENAIFSNGAGFVYGPYENDGYYNVAKVLDVENRSDSLMASHILVSYANALRSTETRTKDEAKSLADSLLNVIKKDSSKIETLAKDFSDDPSAQTNNGDLGWFTDGTMVYTFNEFVQDNKVGTVGMVETPFGYHIIKVTDRNEAAPKARIAVVANEITASTATYQNIFAEANRFVTENTTAEEFNAAIENQGLNKRTFPTMRTTTNYITGISNPRQIVRWAFDENTKVGDMSSIFDLDDMYVVAVLTKAVKEGNTPYEDIAERYQFVIKKEKKGAMLA
;
A
#
# COMPACT_ATOMS: atom_id res chain seq x y z
N MET A 1 -51.68 -20.04 -30.62
CA MET A 1 -51.30 -21.32 -29.97
C MET A 1 -50.72 -22.39 -30.94
N ALA A 2 -50.54 -22.07 -32.24
CA ALA A 2 -49.98 -23.02 -33.22
C ALA A 2 -48.43 -23.08 -33.29
N ALA A 3 -47.71 -22.08 -32.78
CA ALA A 3 -46.25 -22.03 -32.87
C ALA A 3 -45.54 -22.95 -31.85
N ILE A 4 -46.11 -23.13 -30.65
CA ILE A 4 -45.53 -23.95 -29.59
C ILE A 4 -45.60 -25.44 -29.87
N GLY A 5 -46.64 -25.88 -30.63
CA GLY A 5 -46.80 -27.29 -31.05
C GLY A 5 -45.73 -27.76 -32.06
N ASN A 6 -45.24 -26.88 -32.92
CA ASN A 6 -44.19 -27.19 -33.89
C ASN A 6 -42.78 -27.24 -33.25
N ILE A 7 -42.53 -26.47 -32.21
CA ILE A 7 -41.28 -26.49 -31.47
C ILE A 7 -41.11 -27.84 -30.71
N ARG A 8 -42.20 -28.37 -30.17
CA ARG A 8 -42.21 -29.67 -29.48
C ARG A 8 -41.94 -30.87 -30.41
N LYS A 9 -42.27 -30.77 -31.70
CA LYS A 9 -42.00 -31.83 -32.71
C LYS A 9 -40.49 -31.91 -33.10
N HIS A 10 -39.78 -30.82 -32.93
CA HIS A 10 -38.36 -30.74 -33.30
C HIS A 10 -37.42 -30.52 -32.10
N TYR A 11 -37.87 -30.92 -30.89
CA TYR A 11 -37.09 -30.76 -29.65
C TYR A 11 -35.66 -31.33 -29.75
N GLY A 12 -35.50 -32.53 -30.36
CA GLY A 12 -34.22 -33.13 -30.58
C GLY A 12 -33.26 -32.30 -31.46
N LEU A 13 -33.84 -31.65 -32.48
CA LEU A 13 -33.11 -30.80 -33.41
C LEU A 13 -32.69 -29.46 -32.72
N LEU A 14 -33.56 -28.93 -31.85
CA LEU A 14 -33.26 -27.74 -31.05
C LEU A 14 -32.18 -28.01 -30.01
N VAL A 15 -32.22 -29.14 -29.33
CA VAL A 15 -31.16 -29.57 -28.39
C VAL A 15 -29.84 -29.80 -29.11
N ALA A 16 -29.86 -30.42 -30.31
CA ALA A 16 -28.67 -30.58 -31.12
C ALA A 16 -28.07 -29.26 -31.58
N PHE A 17 -28.91 -28.28 -31.96
CA PHE A 17 -28.48 -26.96 -32.40
C PHE A 17 -27.90 -26.14 -31.24
N VAL A 18 -28.52 -26.17 -30.05
CA VAL A 18 -27.99 -25.51 -28.83
C VAL A 18 -26.73 -26.21 -28.35
N GLY A 19 -26.68 -27.55 -28.41
CA GLY A 19 -25.44 -28.29 -28.10
C GLY A 19 -24.29 -27.97 -29.04
N LEU A 20 -24.56 -27.84 -30.36
CA LEU A 20 -23.56 -27.44 -31.34
C LEU A 20 -23.12 -25.98 -31.17
N ALA A 21 -24.03 -25.08 -30.82
CA ALA A 21 -23.72 -23.67 -30.53
C ALA A 21 -22.86 -23.53 -29.26
N LEU A 22 -23.17 -24.27 -28.20
CA LEU A 22 -22.36 -24.34 -26.97
C LEU A 22 -20.98 -24.96 -27.24
N LEU A 23 -20.93 -26.02 -28.04
CA LEU A 23 -19.68 -26.67 -28.43
C LEU A 23 -18.81 -25.75 -29.29
N ALA A 24 -19.43 -25.00 -30.22
CA ALA A 24 -18.74 -23.99 -31.02
C ALA A 24 -18.25 -22.80 -30.19
N PHE A 25 -19.00 -22.40 -29.16
CA PHE A 25 -18.58 -21.37 -28.20
C PHE A 25 -17.39 -21.82 -27.36
N VAL A 26 -17.46 -23.03 -26.77
CA VAL A 26 -16.38 -23.62 -25.97
C VAL A 26 -15.13 -23.89 -26.83
N LEU A 27 -15.30 -24.40 -28.05
CA LEU A 27 -14.20 -24.59 -29.00
C LEU A 27 -13.66 -23.24 -29.49
N GLY A 28 -14.52 -22.26 -29.74
CA GLY A 28 -14.12 -20.89 -30.11
C GLY A 28 -13.25 -20.21 -29.05
N ASP A 29 -13.55 -20.44 -27.77
CA ASP A 29 -12.73 -19.94 -26.66
C ASP A 29 -11.38 -20.69 -26.54
N LEU A 30 -11.39 -22.00 -26.78
CA LEU A 30 -10.16 -22.82 -26.86
C LEU A 30 -9.28 -22.40 -28.06
N PHE A 31 -9.85 -22.06 -29.21
CA PHE A 31 -9.10 -21.57 -30.36
C PHE A 31 -8.66 -20.09 -30.23
N LYS A 32 -9.41 -19.25 -29.50
CA LYS A 32 -8.97 -17.89 -29.15
C LYS A 32 -7.81 -17.92 -28.16
N SER A 33 -7.78 -18.87 -27.23
CA SER A 33 -6.70 -18.95 -26.25
C SER A 33 -5.35 -19.35 -26.87
N THR A 34 -5.33 -19.95 -28.08
CA THR A 34 -4.09 -20.31 -28.78
C THR A 34 -3.49 -19.16 -29.60
N ASN A 35 -4.26 -18.10 -29.92
CA ASN A 35 -3.76 -16.97 -30.72
C ASN A 35 -3.44 -15.70 -29.89
N SER A 36 -3.68 -15.68 -28.58
CA SER A 36 -3.30 -14.55 -27.72
C SER A 36 -1.95 -14.77 -26.99
N ARG A 37 -0.99 -15.43 -27.65
CA ARG A 37 0.40 -15.55 -27.16
C ARG A 37 1.29 -14.33 -27.46
N GLN A 38 0.72 -13.21 -27.85
CA GLN A 38 1.43 -11.92 -27.87
C GLN A 38 1.13 -11.21 -26.54
N GLY A 39 2.07 -11.30 -25.58
CA GLY A 39 2.00 -10.51 -24.36
C GLY A 39 2.21 -11.24 -23.03
N THR A 40 2.75 -12.46 -23.03
CA THR A 40 3.05 -13.17 -21.76
C THR A 40 4.34 -12.70 -21.08
N ASN A 41 5.13 -11.83 -21.72
CA ASN A 41 6.37 -11.32 -21.17
C ASN A 41 6.22 -9.84 -20.81
N VAL A 42 6.60 -9.48 -19.59
CA VAL A 42 6.63 -8.09 -19.09
C VAL A 42 7.90 -7.38 -19.58
N ALA A 43 9.02 -8.10 -19.61
CA ALA A 43 10.31 -7.58 -20.05
C ALA A 43 11.19 -8.69 -20.63
N SER A 44 12.27 -8.29 -21.32
CA SER A 44 13.35 -9.17 -21.76
C SER A 44 14.69 -8.56 -21.38
N VAL A 45 15.57 -9.35 -20.77
CA VAL A 45 16.91 -8.96 -20.35
C VAL A 45 17.91 -9.86 -21.09
N GLY A 46 18.45 -9.36 -22.21
CA GLY A 46 19.18 -10.20 -23.14
C GLY A 46 18.29 -11.33 -23.70
N ASN A 47 18.67 -12.57 -23.46
CA ASN A 47 17.92 -13.75 -23.90
C ASN A 47 16.90 -14.25 -22.88
N GLU A 48 16.91 -13.73 -21.66
CA GLU A 48 15.99 -14.12 -20.60
C GLU A 48 14.74 -13.26 -20.63
N LYS A 49 13.59 -13.88 -20.39
CA LYS A 49 12.28 -13.23 -20.43
C LYS A 49 11.67 -13.27 -19.03
N ILE A 50 11.16 -12.11 -18.60
CA ILE A 50 10.35 -12.00 -17.39
C ILE A 50 8.91 -12.25 -17.83
N THR A 51 8.32 -13.38 -17.41
CA THR A 51 6.93 -13.68 -17.73
C THR A 51 5.99 -12.84 -16.87
N TYR A 52 4.76 -12.60 -17.36
CA TYR A 52 3.73 -11.93 -16.55
C TYR A 52 3.42 -12.71 -15.28
N GLN A 53 3.44 -14.05 -15.34
CA GLN A 53 3.17 -14.89 -14.19
C GLN A 53 4.22 -14.70 -13.08
N ASP A 54 5.51 -14.75 -13.43
CA ASP A 54 6.60 -14.57 -12.45
C ASP A 54 6.56 -13.16 -11.85
N TYR A 55 6.34 -12.16 -12.70
CA TYR A 55 6.21 -10.77 -12.26
C TYR A 55 5.01 -10.59 -11.32
N SER A 56 3.83 -11.10 -11.69
CA SER A 56 2.61 -10.99 -10.89
C SER A 56 2.75 -11.68 -9.54
N ASN A 57 3.37 -12.87 -9.49
CA ASN A 57 3.64 -13.59 -8.25
C ASN A 57 4.56 -12.78 -7.32
N MET A 58 5.64 -12.20 -7.87
CA MET A 58 6.59 -11.40 -7.09
C MET A 58 5.93 -10.09 -6.59
N VAL A 59 5.13 -9.42 -7.44
CA VAL A 59 4.38 -8.23 -7.03
C VAL A 59 3.40 -8.57 -5.91
N SER A 60 2.64 -9.66 -6.02
CA SER A 60 1.69 -10.07 -4.99
C SER A 60 2.38 -10.30 -3.64
N MET A 61 3.52 -10.99 -3.65
CA MET A 61 4.33 -11.21 -2.44
C MET A 61 4.82 -9.89 -1.83
N ASN A 62 5.32 -8.97 -2.66
CA ASN A 62 5.80 -7.67 -2.18
C ASN A 62 4.67 -6.78 -1.66
N LEU A 63 3.46 -6.86 -2.26
CA LEU A 63 2.27 -6.17 -1.78
C LEU A 63 1.80 -6.72 -0.44
N GLU A 64 1.79 -8.04 -0.25
CA GLU A 64 1.45 -8.67 1.04
C GLU A 64 2.42 -8.27 2.15
N ASN A 65 3.72 -8.29 1.87
CA ASN A 65 4.75 -7.84 2.81
C ASN A 65 4.57 -6.35 3.18
N ALA A 66 4.25 -5.50 2.20
CA ALA A 66 4.01 -4.08 2.45
C ALA A 66 2.73 -3.85 3.26
N LYS A 67 1.65 -4.61 3.01
CA LYS A 67 0.42 -4.57 3.81
C LYS A 67 0.69 -4.98 5.26
N ALA A 68 1.45 -6.05 5.48
CA ALA A 68 1.82 -6.50 6.82
C ALA A 68 2.61 -5.43 7.59
N SER A 69 3.45 -4.65 6.89
CA SER A 69 4.24 -3.56 7.49
C SER A 69 3.46 -2.25 7.72
N ASN A 70 2.36 -2.02 6.99
CA ASN A 70 1.62 -0.74 6.94
C ASN A 70 0.19 -0.85 7.49
N ALA A 71 -0.04 -1.64 8.52
CA ALA A 71 -1.37 -1.83 9.14
C ALA A 71 -2.51 -2.19 8.16
N GLY A 72 -2.17 -2.90 7.07
CA GLY A 72 -3.14 -3.46 6.13
C GLY A 72 -3.53 -2.58 4.95
N SER A 73 -3.13 -1.31 4.88
CA SER A 73 -3.47 -0.41 3.78
C SER A 73 -2.25 -0.04 2.91
N ILE A 74 -2.46 0.09 1.60
CA ILE A 74 -1.44 0.54 0.63
C ILE A 74 -2.08 1.61 -0.25
N THR A 75 -1.42 2.79 -0.35
CA THR A 75 -1.88 3.85 -1.24
C THR A 75 -1.64 3.50 -2.72
N PRO A 76 -2.35 4.13 -3.67
CA PRO A 76 -2.11 3.94 -5.10
C PRO A 76 -0.66 4.22 -5.52
N GLU A 77 -0.01 5.23 -4.93
CA GLU A 77 1.39 5.58 -5.18
C GLU A 77 2.35 4.50 -4.67
N GLN A 78 2.08 3.96 -3.48
CA GLN A 78 2.85 2.84 -2.93
C GLN A 78 2.70 1.58 -3.80
N ASN A 79 1.47 1.28 -4.24
CA ASN A 79 1.19 0.18 -5.16
C ASN A 79 2.01 0.33 -6.45
N TYR A 80 1.94 1.49 -7.10
CA TYR A 80 2.75 1.76 -8.29
C TYR A 80 4.25 1.60 -8.03
N SER A 81 4.76 2.14 -6.92
CA SER A 81 6.17 2.03 -6.54
C SER A 81 6.60 0.58 -6.34
N ILE A 82 5.76 -0.26 -5.71
CA ILE A 82 6.02 -1.70 -5.54
C ILE A 82 6.09 -2.41 -6.88
N HIS A 83 5.16 -2.12 -7.80
CA HIS A 83 5.18 -2.67 -9.15
C HIS A 83 6.47 -2.31 -9.91
N ALA A 84 6.88 -1.04 -9.87
CA ALA A 84 8.08 -0.56 -10.54
C ALA A 84 9.36 -1.17 -9.94
N SER A 85 9.50 -1.11 -8.61
CA SER A 85 10.66 -1.65 -7.91
C SER A 85 10.79 -3.18 -8.05
N THR A 86 9.66 -3.89 -8.11
CA THR A 86 9.66 -5.36 -8.34
C THR A 86 10.23 -5.68 -9.73
N LEU A 87 9.83 -4.94 -10.77
CA LEU A 87 10.38 -5.15 -12.09
C LEU A 87 11.88 -4.86 -12.15
N GLU A 88 12.32 -3.75 -11.55
CA GLU A 88 13.74 -3.39 -11.45
C GLU A 88 14.55 -4.44 -10.69
N GLN A 89 14.00 -4.97 -9.60
CA GLN A 89 14.62 -6.07 -8.85
C GLN A 89 14.79 -7.31 -9.72
N MET A 90 13.74 -7.75 -10.42
CA MET A 90 13.81 -8.93 -11.31
C MET A 90 14.84 -8.74 -12.43
N ILE A 91 14.90 -7.55 -13.03
CA ILE A 91 15.92 -7.21 -14.04
C ILE A 91 17.32 -7.29 -13.43
N ARG A 92 17.53 -6.70 -12.27
CA ARG A 92 18.81 -6.72 -11.54
C ARG A 92 19.24 -8.16 -11.23
N ASP A 93 18.33 -8.98 -10.74
CA ASP A 93 18.61 -10.38 -10.39
C ASP A 93 19.08 -11.19 -11.61
N ILE A 94 18.46 -10.98 -12.77
CA ILE A 94 18.87 -11.61 -14.02
C ILE A 94 20.28 -11.17 -14.41
N VAL A 95 20.54 -9.85 -14.40
CA VAL A 95 21.85 -9.30 -14.75
C VAL A 95 22.92 -9.82 -13.79
N MET A 96 22.67 -9.77 -12.48
CA MET A 96 23.64 -10.20 -11.48
C MET A 96 23.89 -11.70 -11.51
N LYS A 97 22.87 -12.53 -11.72
CA LYS A 97 23.06 -13.99 -11.91
C LYS A 97 23.97 -14.30 -13.10
N ARG A 98 23.84 -13.55 -14.19
CA ARG A 98 24.72 -13.69 -15.33
C ARG A 98 26.16 -13.28 -14.99
N GLU A 99 26.36 -12.11 -14.36
CA GLU A 99 27.68 -11.64 -13.92
C GLU A 99 28.34 -12.65 -12.98
N TYR A 100 27.62 -13.22 -12.00
CA TYR A 100 28.15 -14.23 -11.10
C TYR A 100 28.61 -15.48 -11.85
N LYS A 101 27.80 -15.92 -12.84
CA LYS A 101 28.13 -17.08 -13.67
C LYS A 101 29.38 -16.81 -14.52
N ASP A 102 29.45 -15.65 -15.19
CA ASP A 102 30.56 -15.28 -16.08
C ASP A 102 31.86 -15.11 -15.30
N LEU A 103 31.79 -14.64 -14.04
CA LEU A 103 32.95 -14.54 -13.13
C LEU A 103 33.26 -15.84 -12.36
N GLY A 104 32.44 -16.88 -12.52
CA GLY A 104 32.61 -18.14 -11.79
C GLY A 104 32.37 -18.02 -10.27
N LEU A 105 31.58 -17.02 -9.84
CA LEU A 105 31.25 -16.84 -8.42
C LEU A 105 30.19 -17.86 -8.01
N VAL A 106 30.54 -18.68 -7.02
CA VAL A 106 29.65 -19.68 -6.43
C VAL A 106 29.76 -19.62 -4.89
N VAL A 107 28.72 -20.03 -4.21
CA VAL A 107 28.72 -20.27 -2.76
C VAL A 107 28.60 -21.77 -2.55
N SER A 108 29.62 -22.40 -2.00
CA SER A 108 29.61 -23.83 -1.67
C SER A 108 28.68 -24.12 -0.48
N SER A 109 28.34 -25.38 -0.27
CA SER A 109 27.53 -25.78 0.90
C SER A 109 28.25 -25.49 2.22
N GLU A 110 29.58 -25.67 2.25
CA GLU A 110 30.39 -25.36 3.43
C GLU A 110 30.40 -23.85 3.70
N GLU A 111 30.60 -23.04 2.65
CA GLU A 111 30.58 -21.58 2.76
C GLU A 111 29.19 -21.08 3.20
N LEU A 112 28.11 -21.71 2.70
CA LEU A 112 26.75 -21.38 3.13
C LEU A 112 26.53 -21.77 4.59
N PHE A 113 26.98 -22.94 5.01
CA PHE A 113 26.92 -23.39 6.40
C PHE A 113 27.65 -22.40 7.34
N ASP A 114 28.80 -21.87 6.92
CA ASP A 114 29.54 -20.84 7.67
C ASP A 114 28.75 -19.53 7.82
N GLN A 115 27.86 -19.19 6.86
CA GLN A 115 26.98 -18.03 7.00
C GLN A 115 25.93 -18.23 8.10
N PHE A 116 25.57 -19.48 8.43
CA PHE A 116 24.62 -19.79 9.51
C PHE A 116 25.32 -20.04 10.85
N LEU A 117 26.39 -20.81 10.84
CA LEU A 117 27.00 -21.37 12.05
C LEU A 117 28.52 -21.18 12.13
N GLY A 118 29.14 -20.38 11.25
CA GLY A 118 30.56 -20.07 11.29
C GLY A 118 30.96 -19.17 12.48
N GLU A 119 32.22 -18.74 12.51
CA GLU A 119 32.73 -17.80 13.53
C GLU A 119 32.06 -16.41 13.41
N ASN A 120 31.75 -15.99 12.18
CA ASN A 120 31.10 -14.73 11.86
C ASN A 120 29.87 -14.98 11.00
N PRO A 121 28.73 -15.41 11.60
CA PRO A 121 27.50 -15.66 10.87
C PRO A 121 26.98 -14.41 10.17
N ASN A 122 26.18 -14.61 9.12
CA ASN A 122 25.52 -13.54 8.41
C ASN A 122 24.64 -12.71 9.35
N GLN A 123 24.67 -11.38 9.22
CA GLN A 123 23.94 -10.48 10.10
C GLN A 123 22.42 -10.72 10.10
N TYR A 124 21.85 -11.12 8.96
CA TYR A 124 20.43 -11.49 8.88
C TYR A 124 20.13 -12.77 9.68
N VAL A 125 21.04 -13.74 9.68
CA VAL A 125 20.91 -14.94 10.52
C VAL A 125 20.99 -14.55 11.99
N VAL A 126 21.97 -13.74 12.36
CA VAL A 126 22.11 -13.26 13.75
C VAL A 126 20.83 -12.55 14.20
N SER A 127 20.31 -11.59 13.41
CA SER A 127 19.13 -10.83 13.78
C SER A 127 17.85 -11.68 13.85
N SER A 128 17.71 -12.66 12.94
CA SER A 128 16.53 -13.54 12.91
C SER A 128 16.48 -14.55 14.05
N PHE A 129 17.64 -14.89 14.61
CA PHE A 129 17.77 -15.88 15.69
C PHE A 129 18.33 -15.28 16.98
N THR A 130 18.15 -13.98 17.19
CA THR A 130 18.46 -13.32 18.46
C THR A 130 17.27 -13.47 19.40
N GLY A 131 17.51 -14.03 20.58
CA GLY A 131 16.50 -14.19 21.61
C GLY A 131 16.13 -12.89 22.33
N ALA A 132 15.15 -12.95 23.22
CA ALA A 132 14.73 -11.82 24.05
C ALA A 132 15.85 -11.26 24.96
N ASP A 133 16.88 -12.08 25.21
CA ASP A 133 18.08 -11.70 25.97
C ASP A 133 19.10 -10.91 25.14
N GLY A 134 18.82 -10.64 23.89
CA GLY A 134 19.69 -9.95 22.94
C GLY A 134 20.87 -10.78 22.43
N LYS A 135 20.88 -12.10 22.66
CA LYS A 135 21.96 -12.99 22.22
C LYS A 135 21.53 -13.87 21.06
N PHE A 136 22.47 -14.11 20.15
CA PHE A 136 22.29 -15.03 19.06
C PHE A 136 22.12 -16.48 19.57
N ASN A 137 21.00 -17.10 19.23
CA ASN A 137 20.65 -18.46 19.63
C ASN A 137 21.14 -19.46 18.57
N ARG A 138 22.39 -19.86 18.71
CA ARG A 138 23.03 -20.82 17.79
C ARG A 138 22.35 -22.18 17.79
N GLU A 139 21.93 -22.67 18.97
CA GLU A 139 21.28 -23.98 19.13
C GLU A 139 19.96 -24.06 18.39
N LEU A 140 19.22 -22.94 18.33
CA LEU A 140 17.96 -22.86 17.57
C LEU A 140 18.22 -23.02 16.07
N VAL A 141 19.26 -22.36 15.53
CA VAL A 141 19.67 -22.52 14.11
C VAL A 141 20.07 -23.97 13.81
N GLU A 142 20.89 -24.56 14.69
CA GLU A 142 21.28 -25.97 14.57
C GLU A 142 20.09 -26.93 14.57
N THR A 143 19.08 -26.64 15.38
CA THR A 143 17.84 -27.42 15.45
C THR A 143 17.04 -27.31 14.14
N TYR A 144 16.88 -26.10 13.57
CA TYR A 144 16.20 -25.93 12.27
C TYR A 144 16.90 -26.69 11.14
N ILE A 145 18.24 -26.68 11.11
CA ILE A 145 19.02 -27.39 10.09
C ILE A 145 18.90 -28.90 10.27
N ARG A 146 19.06 -29.41 11.51
CA ARG A 146 19.03 -30.84 11.84
C ARG A 146 17.66 -31.46 11.60
N ASP A 147 16.62 -30.74 12.07
CA ASP A 147 15.27 -31.30 12.12
C ASP A 147 14.42 -30.85 10.91
N PHE A 148 15.05 -30.30 9.86
CA PHE A 148 14.39 -29.76 8.66
C PHE A 148 13.31 -30.69 8.07
N GLN A 149 13.58 -32.01 8.00
CA GLN A 149 12.65 -32.99 7.44
C GLN A 149 11.38 -33.18 8.29
N THR A 150 11.40 -32.80 9.56
CA THR A 150 10.28 -32.94 10.49
C THR A 150 9.44 -31.66 10.58
N LEU A 151 9.90 -30.57 9.99
CA LEU A 151 9.18 -29.29 9.94
C LEU A 151 7.92 -29.42 9.06
N THR A 152 6.92 -28.58 9.33
CA THR A 152 5.74 -28.48 8.46
C THR A 152 6.15 -27.99 7.06
N PRO A 153 5.37 -28.34 6.00
CA PRO A 153 5.68 -27.88 4.64
C PRO A 153 5.86 -26.36 4.51
N GLU A 154 5.10 -25.59 5.27
CA GLU A 154 5.21 -24.13 5.32
C GLU A 154 6.53 -23.68 5.94
N MET A 155 6.91 -24.25 7.08
CA MET A 155 8.20 -23.96 7.73
C MET A 155 9.39 -24.37 6.86
N GLN A 156 9.30 -25.50 6.15
CA GLN A 156 10.33 -25.93 5.18
C GLN A 156 10.47 -24.90 4.04
N ALA A 157 9.35 -24.44 3.48
CA ALA A 157 9.35 -23.43 2.41
C ALA A 157 9.97 -22.11 2.88
N ASN A 158 9.61 -21.66 4.08
CA ASN A 158 10.17 -20.45 4.70
C ASN A 158 11.68 -20.57 4.93
N TRP A 159 12.14 -21.73 5.44
CA TRP A 159 13.56 -21.98 5.62
C TRP A 159 14.34 -21.98 4.30
N LEU A 160 13.84 -22.64 3.25
CA LEU A 160 14.48 -22.66 1.93
C LEU A 160 14.55 -21.26 1.29
N ASN A 161 13.53 -20.44 1.50
CA ASN A 161 13.55 -19.05 1.05
C ASN A 161 14.60 -18.23 1.82
N PHE A 162 14.69 -18.42 3.12
CA PHE A 162 15.71 -17.77 3.96
C PHE A 162 17.12 -18.20 3.57
N GLU A 163 17.37 -19.50 3.40
CA GLU A 163 18.64 -20.02 2.92
C GLU A 163 19.05 -19.44 1.57
N ARG A 164 18.10 -19.32 0.64
CA ARG A 164 18.31 -18.70 -0.67
C ARG A 164 18.73 -17.24 -0.52
N ALA A 165 18.05 -16.47 0.33
CA ALA A 165 18.37 -15.07 0.58
C ALA A 165 19.79 -14.91 1.16
N ILE A 166 20.18 -15.73 2.12
CA ILE A 166 21.54 -15.72 2.68
C ILE A 166 22.60 -16.08 1.62
N LYS A 167 22.30 -17.05 0.75
CA LYS A 167 23.19 -17.41 -0.37
C LYS A 167 23.36 -16.27 -1.37
N GLU A 168 22.27 -15.58 -1.71
CA GLU A 168 22.29 -14.43 -2.62
C GLU A 168 23.05 -13.23 -2.00
N ASP A 169 22.84 -12.94 -0.71
CA ASP A 169 23.60 -11.93 0.02
C ASP A 169 25.10 -12.23 0.03
N ARG A 170 25.47 -13.49 0.22
CA ARG A 170 26.87 -13.92 0.17
C ARG A 170 27.48 -13.76 -1.23
N LEU A 171 26.72 -14.07 -2.31
CA LEU A 171 27.15 -13.84 -3.69
C LEU A 171 27.37 -12.34 -3.96
N ASN A 172 26.43 -11.48 -3.55
CA ASN A 172 26.58 -10.03 -3.62
C ASN A 172 27.83 -9.55 -2.89
N THR A 173 28.04 -10.01 -1.66
CA THR A 173 29.24 -9.67 -0.87
C THR A 173 30.54 -10.11 -1.55
N LYS A 174 30.56 -11.30 -2.18
CA LYS A 174 31.74 -11.78 -2.95
C LYS A 174 32.01 -10.88 -4.15
N TYR A 175 30.98 -10.51 -4.89
CA TYR A 175 31.08 -9.61 -6.04
C TYR A 175 31.58 -8.22 -5.63
N ASP A 176 31.00 -7.62 -4.60
CA ASP A 176 31.41 -6.33 -4.06
C ASP A 176 32.87 -6.35 -3.58
N ASN A 177 33.27 -7.44 -2.92
CA ASN A 177 34.65 -7.61 -2.48
C ASN A 177 35.62 -7.78 -3.66
N LEU A 178 35.19 -8.46 -4.73
CA LEU A 178 35.96 -8.58 -5.96
C LEU A 178 36.18 -7.20 -6.58
N LEU A 179 35.12 -6.40 -6.72
CA LEU A 179 35.20 -5.03 -7.21
C LEU A 179 36.12 -4.16 -6.33
N LYS A 180 35.88 -4.14 -5.02
CA LYS A 180 36.68 -3.34 -4.07
C LYS A 180 38.18 -3.71 -4.13
N LYS A 181 38.50 -5.00 -4.23
CA LYS A 181 39.88 -5.48 -4.31
C LYS A 181 40.48 -5.31 -5.70
N SER A 182 39.69 -5.09 -6.75
CA SER A 182 40.20 -4.78 -8.10
C SER A 182 40.76 -3.35 -8.20
N PHE A 183 40.38 -2.45 -7.30
CA PHE A 183 40.92 -1.12 -7.22
C PHE A 183 42.32 -1.16 -6.58
N TYR A 184 43.34 -1.30 -7.43
CA TYR A 184 44.72 -1.19 -7.01
C TYR A 184 45.14 0.27 -7.01
N LEU A 185 45.53 0.76 -5.86
CA LEU A 185 46.13 2.09 -5.73
C LEU A 185 47.66 1.95 -5.81
N PRO A 186 48.31 2.39 -6.92
CA PRO A 186 49.77 2.36 -7.04
C PRO A 186 50.42 3.16 -5.90
N THR A 187 51.55 2.65 -5.37
CA THR A 187 52.26 3.29 -4.27
C THR A 187 52.55 4.77 -4.52
N LYS A 188 52.97 5.12 -5.74
CA LYS A 188 53.20 6.52 -6.15
C LYS A 188 51.96 7.39 -6.08
N LEU A 189 50.77 6.82 -6.38
CA LEU A 189 49.51 7.54 -6.29
C LEU A 189 49.07 7.70 -4.82
N ALA A 190 49.31 6.68 -4.00
CA ALA A 190 49.08 6.75 -2.55
C ALA A 190 49.99 7.80 -1.87
N GLU A 191 51.25 7.84 -2.25
CA GLU A 191 52.23 8.86 -1.79
C GLU A 191 51.72 10.26 -2.18
N ARG A 192 51.28 10.44 -3.43
CA ARG A 192 50.77 11.72 -3.89
C ARG A 192 49.51 12.13 -3.12
N TYR A 193 48.51 11.24 -2.91
CA TYR A 193 47.33 11.53 -2.10
C TYR A 193 47.71 11.87 -0.65
N TYR A 194 48.70 11.18 -0.09
CA TYR A 194 49.19 11.49 1.24
C TYR A 194 49.83 12.88 1.30
N SER A 195 50.70 13.22 0.33
CA SER A 195 51.34 14.53 0.20
C SER A 195 50.27 15.62 -0.01
N ASP A 196 49.36 15.45 -0.99
CA ASP A 196 48.28 16.41 -1.29
C ASP A 196 47.39 16.70 -0.05
N LYS A 197 47.26 15.72 0.85
CA LYS A 197 46.44 15.85 2.07
C LYS A 197 47.17 16.44 3.26
N ASN A 198 48.47 16.18 3.37
CA ASN A 198 49.26 16.48 4.58
C ASN A 198 50.27 17.60 4.38
N ASP A 199 50.74 17.82 3.14
CA ASP A 199 51.67 18.89 2.85
C ASP A 199 50.98 20.25 3.03
N LYS A 200 51.69 21.16 3.67
CA LYS A 200 51.25 22.52 3.90
C LYS A 200 52.05 23.46 3.02
N VAL A 201 51.35 24.30 2.31
CA VAL A 201 51.93 25.36 1.50
C VAL A 201 51.55 26.72 2.04
N SER A 202 52.45 27.68 1.98
CA SER A 202 52.16 29.07 2.23
C SER A 202 52.08 29.80 0.89
N ALA A 203 51.01 30.56 0.71
CA ALA A 203 50.78 31.33 -0.51
C ALA A 203 50.32 32.73 -0.16
N GLU A 204 50.81 33.71 -0.91
CA GLU A 204 50.22 35.04 -0.93
C GLU A 204 49.10 35.07 -1.99
N VAL A 205 47.93 35.52 -1.57
CA VAL A 205 46.75 35.55 -2.46
C VAL A 205 46.34 36.99 -2.70
N TYR A 206 46.38 37.41 -3.93
CA TYR A 206 45.84 38.67 -4.40
C TYR A 206 44.47 38.42 -5.06
N ALA A 207 43.39 38.82 -4.41
CA ALA A 207 42.04 38.58 -4.89
C ALA A 207 41.40 39.86 -5.40
N ILE A 208 41.04 39.87 -6.66
CA ILE A 208 40.19 40.93 -7.25
C ILE A 208 38.74 40.38 -7.29
N ARG A 209 37.85 41.10 -6.60
CA ARG A 209 36.46 40.63 -6.51
C ARG A 209 35.67 41.03 -7.75
N TYR A 210 34.84 40.15 -8.28
CA TYR A 210 33.96 40.44 -9.42
C TYR A 210 32.97 41.60 -9.18
N ASN A 211 32.65 41.92 -7.93
CA ASN A 211 31.77 43.06 -7.60
C ASN A 211 32.39 44.44 -7.80
N THR A 212 33.70 44.51 -8.07
CA THR A 212 34.36 45.76 -8.51
C THR A 212 33.84 46.22 -9.86
N ILE A 213 33.24 45.33 -10.67
CA ILE A 213 32.57 45.61 -11.91
C ILE A 213 31.05 45.48 -11.65
N ALA A 214 30.29 46.57 -11.79
CA ALA A 214 28.84 46.51 -11.62
C ALA A 214 28.18 45.60 -12.68
N ASP A 215 27.17 44.80 -12.27
CA ASP A 215 26.44 43.92 -13.19
C ASP A 215 25.75 44.64 -14.35
N SER A 216 25.38 45.88 -14.11
CA SER A 216 24.76 46.77 -15.12
C SER A 216 25.71 47.18 -16.26
N THR A 217 27.01 47.13 -16.00
CA THR A 217 28.03 47.48 -17.03
C THR A 217 28.40 46.30 -17.92
N VAL A 218 28.04 45.09 -17.54
CA VAL A 218 28.33 43.87 -18.31
C VAL A 218 27.11 43.45 -19.11
N VAL A 219 27.06 43.94 -20.33
CA VAL A 219 26.01 43.52 -21.28
C VAL A 219 26.39 42.21 -21.91
N LEU A 220 25.47 41.24 -21.86
CA LEU A 220 25.60 39.96 -22.55
C LEU A 220 25.01 40.07 -23.95
N SER A 221 25.81 39.85 -24.96
CA SER A 221 25.33 39.69 -26.33
C SER A 221 24.88 38.27 -26.59
N ASP A 222 24.05 38.07 -27.62
CA ASP A 222 23.70 36.70 -28.06
C ASP A 222 24.92 35.90 -28.52
N ALA A 223 25.98 36.57 -29.00
CA ALA A 223 27.24 35.93 -29.33
C ALA A 223 27.93 35.35 -28.08
N ASP A 224 27.95 36.08 -26.95
CA ASP A 224 28.50 35.58 -25.67
C ASP A 224 27.75 34.33 -25.19
N LYS A 225 26.42 34.35 -25.26
CA LYS A 225 25.57 33.23 -24.85
C LYS A 225 25.78 32.00 -25.76
N LYS A 226 25.88 32.21 -27.07
CA LYS A 226 26.13 31.13 -28.04
C LYS A 226 27.53 30.54 -27.86
N ALA A 227 28.55 31.37 -27.64
CA ALA A 227 29.91 30.90 -27.39
C ALA A 227 29.96 30.02 -26.13
N PHE A 228 29.36 30.47 -25.03
CA PHE A 228 29.24 29.69 -23.80
C PHE A 228 28.52 28.36 -24.02
N TYR A 229 27.43 28.35 -24.79
CA TYR A 229 26.69 27.14 -25.10
C TYR A 229 27.56 26.13 -25.85
N GLU A 230 28.20 26.56 -26.93
CA GLU A 230 29.05 25.69 -27.76
C GLU A 230 30.21 25.07 -26.98
N GLU A 231 30.83 25.85 -26.08
CA GLU A 231 31.93 25.39 -25.24
C GLU A 231 31.46 24.40 -24.15
N ASN A 232 30.24 24.57 -23.65
CA ASN A 232 29.77 23.84 -22.47
C ASN A 232 28.64 22.83 -22.77
N LYS A 233 28.08 22.74 -23.97
CA LYS A 233 26.91 21.89 -24.31
C LYS A 233 27.06 20.43 -23.91
N ASN A 234 28.27 19.89 -23.96
CA ASN A 234 28.55 18.51 -23.56
C ASN A 234 28.49 18.28 -22.04
N LYS A 235 28.56 19.37 -21.24
CA LYS A 235 28.41 19.31 -19.77
C LYS A 235 26.95 19.32 -19.36
N TYR A 236 26.06 19.74 -20.26
CA TYR A 236 24.62 19.90 -20.01
C TYR A 236 23.83 18.91 -20.86
N GLN A 237 23.75 17.68 -20.37
CA GLN A 237 22.92 16.65 -20.97
C GLN A 237 21.55 16.64 -20.32
N THR A 238 20.53 16.32 -21.08
CA THR A 238 19.16 16.14 -20.59
C THR A 238 18.56 14.87 -21.14
N ASP A 239 17.74 14.21 -20.32
CA ASP A 239 16.85 13.15 -20.79
C ASP A 239 15.78 13.74 -21.72
N ALA A 240 15.10 12.88 -22.47
CA ALA A 240 13.92 13.29 -23.20
C ALA A 240 12.85 13.81 -22.23
N THR A 241 12.36 15.03 -22.48
CA THR A 241 11.30 15.64 -21.66
C THR A 241 10.17 16.19 -22.51
N ARG A 242 8.99 16.31 -21.91
CA ARG A 242 7.80 16.90 -22.49
C ARG A 242 7.21 17.93 -21.52
N ALA A 243 6.50 18.92 -22.05
CA ALA A 243 5.64 19.80 -21.27
C ALA A 243 4.24 19.79 -21.85
N ILE A 244 3.25 19.85 -20.99
CA ILE A 244 1.83 19.90 -21.39
C ILE A 244 1.08 20.99 -20.64
N ASP A 245 0.11 21.58 -21.32
CA ASP A 245 -1.02 22.25 -20.68
C ASP A 245 -2.21 21.31 -20.71
N TYR A 246 -3.03 21.31 -19.67
CA TYR A 246 -4.17 20.41 -19.58
C TYR A 246 -5.31 21.00 -18.76
N ILE A 247 -6.51 20.47 -19.00
CA ILE A 247 -7.72 20.73 -18.22
C ILE A 247 -8.28 19.41 -17.71
N VAL A 248 -9.00 19.50 -16.59
CA VAL A 248 -9.61 18.36 -15.91
C VAL A 248 -11.11 18.61 -15.79
N PHE A 249 -11.90 17.63 -16.23
CA PHE A 249 -13.34 17.53 -16.01
C PHE A 249 -13.54 16.52 -14.87
N GLU A 250 -13.70 17.04 -13.65
CA GLU A 250 -13.83 16.21 -12.45
C GLU A 250 -15.20 15.53 -12.42
N ILE A 251 -15.22 14.21 -12.18
CA ILE A 251 -16.45 13.43 -12.07
C ILE A 251 -16.87 13.43 -10.59
N LYS A 252 -17.70 14.40 -10.23
CA LYS A 252 -18.28 14.51 -8.87
C LYS A 252 -19.76 14.13 -8.90
N PRO A 253 -20.28 13.53 -7.81
CA PRO A 253 -21.70 13.26 -7.70
C PRO A 253 -22.53 14.52 -7.97
N SER A 254 -23.51 14.40 -8.86
CA SER A 254 -24.45 15.48 -9.15
C SER A 254 -25.45 15.65 -8.00
N LYS A 255 -26.19 16.75 -8.01
CA LYS A 255 -27.29 16.93 -7.05
C LYS A 255 -28.30 15.79 -7.11
N ALA A 256 -28.56 15.24 -8.28
CA ALA A 256 -29.47 14.11 -8.43
C ALA A 256 -28.91 12.83 -7.78
N ASP A 257 -27.62 12.60 -7.85
CA ASP A 257 -26.95 11.47 -7.20
C ASP A 257 -27.00 11.61 -5.67
N ILE A 258 -26.70 12.82 -5.17
CA ILE A 258 -26.79 13.16 -3.74
C ILE A 258 -28.23 12.96 -3.22
N ASP A 259 -29.21 13.48 -3.94
CA ASP A 259 -30.63 13.33 -3.59
C ASP A 259 -31.08 11.86 -3.67
N PHE A 260 -30.55 11.07 -4.61
CA PHE A 260 -30.82 9.64 -4.72
C PHE A 260 -30.32 8.89 -3.48
N SER A 261 -29.04 9.04 -3.09
CA SER A 261 -28.47 8.38 -1.91
C SER A 261 -29.22 8.78 -0.64
N ARG A 262 -29.56 10.07 -0.51
CA ARG A 262 -30.36 10.57 0.62
C ARG A 262 -31.74 9.91 0.69
N ASN A 263 -32.45 9.83 -0.43
CA ASN A 263 -33.80 9.25 -0.46
C ASN A 263 -33.74 7.75 -0.19
N LEU A 264 -32.73 7.03 -0.72
CA LEU A 264 -32.54 5.60 -0.50
C LEU A 264 -32.47 5.26 0.99
N VAL A 265 -31.61 5.95 1.75
CA VAL A 265 -31.50 5.71 3.20
C VAL A 265 -32.70 6.23 3.99
N ASN A 266 -33.37 7.28 3.49
CA ASN A 266 -34.58 7.78 4.11
C ASN A 266 -35.74 6.77 3.99
N ASP A 267 -35.86 6.07 2.87
CA ASP A 267 -36.87 5.05 2.65
C ASP A 267 -36.69 3.82 3.56
N LEU A 268 -35.44 3.56 3.97
CA LEU A 268 -35.09 2.48 4.90
C LEU A 268 -35.26 2.84 6.37
N LYS A 269 -35.57 4.10 6.69
CA LYS A 269 -35.63 4.60 8.08
C LYS A 269 -36.69 3.93 8.93
N ASP A 270 -37.89 3.78 8.40
CA ASP A 270 -39.01 3.18 9.15
C ASP A 270 -38.80 1.68 9.32
N ASP A 271 -38.25 1.01 8.32
CA ASP A 271 -37.88 -0.40 8.42
C ASP A 271 -36.80 -0.62 9.47
N LEU A 272 -35.73 0.20 9.46
CA LEU A 272 -34.67 0.15 10.48
C LEU A 272 -35.23 0.41 11.89
N ALA A 273 -36.20 1.33 12.02
CA ALA A 273 -36.82 1.63 13.31
C ALA A 273 -37.54 0.41 13.90
N SER A 274 -38.24 -0.38 13.05
CA SER A 274 -39.10 -1.49 13.45
C SER A 274 -38.37 -2.82 13.59
N ILE A 275 -37.20 -3.00 12.94
CA ILE A 275 -36.51 -4.29 12.88
C ILE A 275 -35.93 -4.71 14.24
N GLU A 276 -36.07 -5.98 14.61
CA GLU A 276 -35.44 -6.56 15.82
C GLU A 276 -33.97 -6.88 15.59
N ASN A 277 -33.61 -7.50 14.43
CA ASN A 277 -32.24 -7.84 14.09
C ASN A 277 -31.61 -6.76 13.21
N ALA A 278 -31.20 -5.67 13.82
CA ALA A 278 -30.59 -4.54 13.13
C ALA A 278 -29.25 -4.90 12.44
N ALA A 279 -28.48 -5.85 12.98
CA ALA A 279 -27.22 -6.27 12.39
C ALA A 279 -27.41 -6.93 11.02
N SER A 280 -28.38 -7.87 10.92
CA SER A 280 -28.72 -8.50 9.65
C SER A 280 -29.30 -7.51 8.65
N PHE A 281 -30.10 -6.55 9.12
CA PHE A 281 -30.69 -5.51 8.28
C PHE A 281 -29.62 -4.59 7.68
N VAL A 282 -28.67 -4.10 8.50
CA VAL A 282 -27.55 -3.29 8.04
C VAL A 282 -26.71 -4.05 7.02
N ASN A 283 -26.31 -5.29 7.32
CA ASN A 283 -25.51 -6.09 6.38
C ASN A 283 -26.20 -6.40 5.04
N ALA A 284 -27.54 -6.28 4.99
CA ALA A 284 -28.29 -6.49 3.75
C ALA A 284 -28.57 -5.20 2.95
N ASN A 285 -28.56 -4.03 3.59
CA ASN A 285 -29.04 -2.77 3.00
C ASN A 285 -28.04 -1.61 3.07
N SER A 286 -26.82 -1.85 3.56
CA SER A 286 -25.79 -0.84 3.75
C SER A 286 -24.52 -1.17 2.95
N ASP A 287 -23.86 -0.16 2.41
CA ASP A 287 -22.55 -0.30 1.76
C ASP A 287 -21.43 -0.56 2.80
N LEU A 288 -21.66 -0.19 4.06
CA LEU A 288 -20.75 -0.49 5.16
C LEU A 288 -21.32 -1.63 6.02
N PRO A 289 -20.49 -2.59 6.46
CA PRO A 289 -20.93 -3.68 7.33
C PRO A 289 -21.35 -3.16 8.71
N PHE A 290 -22.20 -3.93 9.40
CA PHE A 290 -22.59 -3.61 10.76
C PHE A 290 -21.38 -3.63 11.70
N ASP A 291 -21.17 -2.52 12.40
CA ASP A 291 -20.19 -2.39 13.47
C ASP A 291 -20.85 -2.58 14.83
N SER A 292 -20.45 -3.63 15.54
CA SER A 292 -20.97 -3.95 16.87
C SER A 292 -20.29 -3.20 18.02
N ALA A 293 -19.27 -2.40 17.73
CA ALA A 293 -18.47 -1.68 18.73
C ALA A 293 -19.31 -0.62 19.45
N TRP A 294 -19.03 -0.47 20.75
CA TRP A 294 -19.57 0.62 21.54
C TRP A 294 -18.86 1.94 21.18
N LYS A 295 -19.63 2.95 20.84
CA LYS A 295 -19.16 4.28 20.46
C LYS A 295 -19.23 5.24 21.63
N SER A 296 -18.13 5.94 21.89
CA SER A 296 -18.12 7.07 22.81
C SER A 296 -18.74 8.32 22.15
N ARG A 297 -18.91 9.38 22.92
CA ARG A 297 -19.40 10.65 22.37
C ARG A 297 -18.54 11.22 21.27
N THR A 298 -17.22 11.02 21.33
CA THR A 298 -16.26 11.49 20.33
C THR A 298 -16.23 10.65 19.05
N ASP A 299 -16.78 9.44 19.08
CA ASP A 299 -16.80 8.50 17.94
C ASP A 299 -18.04 8.65 17.08
N VAL A 300 -18.95 9.54 17.47
CA VAL A 300 -20.17 9.85 16.70
C VAL A 300 -20.12 11.29 16.20
N PRO A 301 -20.71 11.57 15.01
CA PRO A 301 -20.76 12.93 14.48
C PRO A 301 -21.43 13.90 15.46
N ALA A 302 -20.83 15.08 15.63
CA ALA A 302 -21.27 16.09 16.61
C ALA A 302 -22.74 16.54 16.40
N GLU A 303 -23.24 16.46 15.17
CA GLU A 303 -24.59 16.87 14.82
C GLU A 303 -25.68 16.10 15.56
N PHE A 304 -25.47 14.83 15.84
CA PHE A 304 -26.45 13.98 16.49
C PHE A 304 -25.96 13.31 17.79
N GLU A 305 -24.76 13.62 18.25
CA GLU A 305 -24.21 13.14 19.50
C GLU A 305 -25.21 13.29 20.67
N ASN A 306 -25.70 14.51 20.88
CA ASN A 306 -26.66 14.78 21.95
C ASN A 306 -27.98 14.02 21.77
N ALA A 307 -28.44 13.86 20.53
CA ALA A 307 -29.69 13.14 20.26
C ALA A 307 -29.57 11.65 20.58
N ILE A 308 -28.45 11.00 20.24
CA ILE A 308 -28.18 9.59 20.57
C ILE A 308 -28.21 9.37 22.08
N PHE A 309 -27.39 10.10 22.80
CA PHE A 309 -27.19 9.87 24.25
C PHE A 309 -28.37 10.39 25.11
N SER A 310 -29.25 11.25 24.57
CA SER A 310 -30.40 11.74 25.29
C SER A 310 -31.67 10.91 25.09
N ASN A 311 -31.86 10.27 23.91
CA ASN A 311 -33.08 9.53 23.59
C ASN A 311 -32.99 8.02 23.92
N GLY A 312 -31.78 7.45 23.98
CA GLY A 312 -31.56 6.05 24.33
C GLY A 312 -31.97 5.04 23.24
N ALA A 313 -32.09 3.78 23.65
CA ALA A 313 -32.35 2.66 22.73
C ALA A 313 -33.68 2.83 21.96
N GLY A 314 -33.66 2.44 20.69
CA GLY A 314 -34.80 2.54 19.76
C GLY A 314 -34.89 3.88 19.01
N PHE A 315 -34.13 4.90 19.41
CA PHE A 315 -34.11 6.18 18.69
C PHE A 315 -33.47 6.04 17.31
N VAL A 316 -34.11 6.64 16.28
CA VAL A 316 -33.59 6.65 14.90
C VAL A 316 -33.34 8.07 14.46
N TYR A 317 -32.12 8.33 14.00
CA TYR A 317 -31.67 9.62 13.48
C TYR A 317 -31.30 9.54 12.01
N GLY A 318 -31.56 10.58 11.28
CA GLY A 318 -31.18 10.69 9.85
C GLY A 318 -32.40 11.00 8.96
N PRO A 319 -32.17 11.11 7.63
CA PRO A 319 -30.86 10.96 6.97
C PRO A 319 -29.90 12.09 7.28
N TYR A 320 -28.60 11.79 7.37
CA TYR A 320 -27.51 12.75 7.55
C TYR A 320 -26.30 12.36 6.68
N GLU A 321 -25.52 13.35 6.29
CA GLU A 321 -24.28 13.13 5.51
C GLU A 321 -23.08 13.05 6.45
N ASN A 322 -22.23 12.04 6.26
CA ASN A 322 -20.96 11.91 6.94
C ASN A 322 -19.98 11.09 6.10
N ASP A 323 -18.75 11.59 5.94
CA ASP A 323 -17.63 10.90 5.27
C ASP A 323 -17.95 10.38 3.86
N GLY A 324 -18.76 11.13 3.08
CA GLY A 324 -19.14 10.76 1.73
C GLY A 324 -20.29 9.75 1.64
N TYR A 325 -20.96 9.48 2.75
CA TYR A 325 -22.14 8.62 2.82
C TYR A 325 -23.36 9.40 3.29
N TYR A 326 -24.54 9.08 2.76
CA TYR A 326 -25.79 9.34 3.47
C TYR A 326 -26.09 8.19 4.42
N ASN A 327 -26.49 8.55 5.63
CA ASN A 327 -26.64 7.60 6.72
C ASN A 327 -28.01 7.75 7.40
N VAL A 328 -28.52 6.63 7.91
CA VAL A 328 -29.56 6.60 8.92
C VAL A 328 -29.10 5.68 10.06
N ALA A 329 -29.23 6.12 11.28
CA ALA A 329 -28.72 5.45 12.47
C ALA A 329 -29.83 5.10 13.47
N LYS A 330 -29.82 3.87 13.99
CA LYS A 330 -30.67 3.41 15.12
C LYS A 330 -29.80 3.14 16.32
N VAL A 331 -30.16 3.74 17.44
CA VAL A 331 -29.55 3.43 18.74
C VAL A 331 -30.06 2.08 19.21
N LEU A 332 -29.16 1.12 19.38
CA LEU A 332 -29.49 -0.22 19.87
C LEU A 332 -29.46 -0.27 21.39
N ASP A 333 -28.47 0.40 21.98
CA ASP A 333 -28.28 0.44 23.43
C ASP A 333 -27.45 1.65 23.86
N VAL A 334 -27.61 2.07 25.13
CA VAL A 334 -26.78 3.11 25.75
C VAL A 334 -26.42 2.68 27.15
N GLU A 335 -25.16 2.50 27.44
CA GLU A 335 -24.64 2.04 28.70
C GLU A 335 -23.47 2.90 29.21
N ASN A 336 -23.24 2.90 30.51
CA ASN A 336 -22.01 3.43 31.08
C ASN A 336 -20.95 2.33 31.07
N ARG A 337 -19.91 2.48 30.24
CA ARG A 337 -18.85 1.50 30.03
C ARG A 337 -17.47 2.13 30.22
N SER A 338 -16.56 1.37 30.78
CA SER A 338 -15.17 1.76 30.91
C SER A 338 -14.47 1.58 29.55
N ASP A 339 -13.66 2.57 29.12
CA ASP A 339 -12.88 2.48 27.87
C ASP A 339 -11.70 1.53 27.97
N SER A 340 -11.12 1.44 29.18
CA SER A 340 -9.95 0.63 29.45
C SER A 340 -10.23 -0.28 30.63
N LEU A 341 -9.92 -1.55 30.46
CA LEU A 341 -10.15 -2.63 31.39
C LEU A 341 -8.83 -3.33 31.67
N MET A 342 -8.70 -3.89 32.85
CA MET A 342 -7.54 -4.68 33.26
C MET A 342 -7.99 -5.98 33.93
N ALA A 343 -7.44 -7.10 33.49
CA ALA A 343 -7.81 -8.41 34.01
C ALA A 343 -6.62 -9.38 33.99
N SER A 344 -6.66 -10.34 34.91
CA SER A 344 -5.83 -11.54 34.82
C SER A 344 -6.69 -12.75 34.49
N HIS A 345 -6.17 -13.71 33.72
CA HIS A 345 -6.93 -14.89 33.38
C HIS A 345 -6.13 -16.19 33.38
N ILE A 346 -6.85 -17.31 33.41
CA ILE A 346 -6.38 -18.65 33.15
C ILE A 346 -7.27 -19.23 32.05
N LEU A 347 -6.69 -19.64 30.90
CA LEU A 347 -7.39 -20.38 29.86
C LEU A 347 -7.26 -21.89 30.15
N VAL A 348 -8.37 -22.60 30.15
CA VAL A 348 -8.43 -24.06 30.12
C VAL A 348 -9.13 -24.49 28.85
N SER A 349 -8.33 -24.87 27.87
CA SER A 349 -8.79 -25.24 26.54
C SER A 349 -9.18 -26.73 26.48
N TYR A 350 -9.88 -27.14 25.42
CA TYR A 350 -10.27 -28.53 25.18
C TYR A 350 -10.11 -28.91 23.71
N ALA A 351 -10.18 -30.20 23.41
CA ALA A 351 -10.07 -30.70 22.04
C ALA A 351 -11.11 -30.05 21.11
N ASN A 352 -10.65 -29.60 19.94
CA ASN A 352 -11.43 -28.84 18.94
C ASN A 352 -11.87 -27.42 19.33
N ALA A 353 -11.42 -26.87 20.47
CA ALA A 353 -11.56 -25.44 20.70
C ALA A 353 -10.65 -24.64 19.77
N LEU A 354 -10.99 -23.38 19.52
CA LEU A 354 -10.24 -22.53 18.58
C LEU A 354 -8.77 -22.36 19.04
N ARG A 355 -7.82 -22.67 18.16
CA ARG A 355 -6.37 -22.65 18.42
C ARG A 355 -5.89 -23.59 19.53
N SER A 356 -6.70 -24.58 19.90
CA SER A 356 -6.32 -25.55 20.92
C SER A 356 -5.44 -26.67 20.35
N THR A 357 -4.40 -27.01 21.09
CA THR A 357 -3.58 -28.23 20.88
C THR A 357 -3.89 -29.31 21.89
N GLU A 358 -4.83 -29.05 22.82
CA GLU A 358 -5.18 -29.93 23.93
C GLU A 358 -6.02 -31.13 23.46
N THR A 359 -5.81 -32.25 24.14
CA THR A 359 -6.53 -33.51 23.85
C THR A 359 -7.64 -33.81 24.87
N ARG A 360 -7.71 -33.03 25.98
CA ARG A 360 -8.73 -33.22 27.00
C ARG A 360 -10.13 -32.90 26.44
N THR A 361 -11.11 -33.63 26.93
CA THR A 361 -12.52 -33.38 26.60
C THR A 361 -13.03 -32.07 27.20
N LYS A 362 -14.15 -31.58 26.70
CA LYS A 362 -14.79 -30.37 27.22
C LYS A 362 -15.17 -30.53 28.72
N ASP A 363 -15.62 -31.71 29.15
CA ASP A 363 -16.02 -32.00 30.54
C ASP A 363 -14.79 -32.05 31.45
N GLU A 364 -13.69 -32.63 31.00
CA GLU A 364 -12.42 -32.63 31.73
C GLU A 364 -11.87 -31.21 31.90
N ALA A 365 -11.89 -30.40 30.84
CA ALA A 365 -11.50 -28.99 30.88
C ALA A 365 -12.38 -28.20 31.87
N LYS A 366 -13.69 -28.42 31.82
CA LYS A 366 -14.62 -27.79 32.78
C LYS A 366 -14.33 -28.17 34.23
N SER A 367 -14.09 -29.45 34.50
CA SER A 367 -13.78 -29.94 35.83
C SER A 367 -12.47 -29.34 36.39
N LEU A 368 -11.46 -29.21 35.53
CA LEU A 368 -10.21 -28.54 35.88
C LEU A 368 -10.44 -27.05 36.16
N ALA A 369 -11.15 -26.36 35.27
CA ALA A 369 -11.46 -24.93 35.41
C ALA A 369 -12.27 -24.66 36.68
N ASP A 370 -13.29 -25.49 36.99
CA ASP A 370 -14.06 -25.40 38.24
C ASP A 370 -13.16 -25.61 39.50
N SER A 371 -12.22 -26.52 39.45
CA SER A 371 -11.24 -26.78 40.53
C SER A 371 -10.34 -25.57 40.75
N LEU A 372 -9.76 -25.00 39.68
CA LEU A 372 -8.93 -23.80 39.76
C LEU A 372 -9.72 -22.60 40.23
N LEU A 373 -10.94 -22.40 39.74
CA LEU A 373 -11.84 -21.34 40.18
C LEU A 373 -12.11 -21.40 41.69
N ASN A 374 -12.35 -22.59 42.20
CA ASN A 374 -12.59 -22.78 43.65
C ASN A 374 -11.37 -22.42 44.50
N VAL A 375 -10.16 -22.68 44.01
CA VAL A 375 -8.92 -22.27 44.68
C VAL A 375 -8.77 -20.75 44.67
N ILE A 376 -9.00 -20.11 43.50
CA ILE A 376 -8.83 -18.67 43.33
C ILE A 376 -9.92 -17.88 44.07
N LYS A 377 -11.16 -18.39 44.16
CA LYS A 377 -12.23 -17.79 44.96
C LYS A 377 -11.91 -17.77 46.45
N LYS A 378 -11.14 -18.74 46.97
CA LYS A 378 -10.67 -18.77 48.36
C LYS A 378 -9.50 -17.82 48.59
N ASP A 379 -8.63 -17.70 47.61
CA ASP A 379 -7.43 -16.88 47.64
C ASP A 379 -7.09 -16.36 46.25
N SER A 380 -7.55 -15.15 45.95
CA SER A 380 -7.40 -14.54 44.62
C SER A 380 -5.97 -14.13 44.27
N SER A 381 -5.02 -14.18 45.20
CA SER A 381 -3.61 -13.91 44.94
C SER A 381 -2.92 -15.05 44.21
N LYS A 382 -3.52 -16.23 44.19
CA LYS A 382 -2.95 -17.42 43.54
C LYS A 382 -3.14 -17.44 42.02
N ILE A 383 -3.89 -16.51 41.45
CA ILE A 383 -4.20 -16.52 40.01
C ILE A 383 -2.94 -16.48 39.12
N GLU A 384 -1.96 -15.68 39.48
CA GLU A 384 -0.70 -15.53 38.72
C GLU A 384 0.11 -16.84 38.72
N THR A 385 0.25 -17.48 39.87
CA THR A 385 0.96 -18.76 39.98
C THR A 385 0.23 -19.87 39.20
N LEU A 386 -1.10 -19.95 39.37
CA LEU A 386 -1.92 -20.96 38.70
C LEU A 386 -2.02 -20.69 37.20
N ALA A 387 -1.98 -19.44 36.75
CA ALA A 387 -1.93 -19.10 35.35
C ALA A 387 -0.65 -19.63 34.67
N LYS A 388 0.48 -19.43 35.32
CA LYS A 388 1.77 -19.95 34.84
C LYS A 388 1.80 -21.47 34.75
N ASP A 389 1.18 -22.16 35.76
CA ASP A 389 1.24 -23.62 35.87
C ASP A 389 0.18 -24.34 35.04
N PHE A 390 -0.99 -23.73 34.78
CA PHE A 390 -2.16 -24.42 34.25
C PHE A 390 -2.83 -23.73 33.05
N SER A 391 -2.40 -22.52 32.66
CA SER A 391 -3.02 -21.83 31.53
C SER A 391 -2.53 -22.39 30.23
N ASP A 392 -3.47 -22.69 29.34
CA ASP A 392 -3.20 -23.05 27.93
C ASP A 392 -3.01 -21.82 27.03
N ASP A 393 -3.06 -20.61 27.60
CA ASP A 393 -2.64 -19.39 26.90
C ASP A 393 -1.11 -19.30 26.91
N PRO A 394 -0.43 -19.33 25.75
CA PRO A 394 1.04 -19.28 25.71
C PRO A 394 1.63 -18.04 26.37
N SER A 395 0.90 -16.91 26.39
CA SER A 395 1.35 -15.67 27.02
C SER A 395 1.50 -15.78 28.53
N ALA A 396 0.77 -16.69 29.17
CA ALA A 396 0.81 -16.90 30.63
C ALA A 396 2.19 -17.30 31.14
N GLN A 397 3.04 -17.89 30.29
CA GLN A 397 4.43 -18.22 30.65
C GLN A 397 5.30 -16.97 30.88
N THR A 398 4.93 -15.85 30.28
CA THR A 398 5.70 -14.58 30.35
C THR A 398 5.03 -13.54 31.21
N ASN A 399 3.68 -13.47 31.19
CA ASN A 399 2.90 -12.46 31.89
C ASN A 399 2.17 -12.99 33.15
N ASN A 400 2.32 -14.28 33.46
CA ASN A 400 1.62 -14.96 34.58
C ASN A 400 0.09 -14.78 34.55
N GLY A 401 -0.47 -14.71 33.33
CA GLY A 401 -1.90 -14.51 33.09
C GLY A 401 -2.39 -13.07 33.23
N ASP A 402 -1.53 -12.10 33.50
CA ASP A 402 -1.88 -10.68 33.50
C ASP A 402 -1.95 -10.15 32.08
N LEU A 403 -3.13 -9.69 31.65
CA LEU A 403 -3.37 -9.13 30.32
C LEU A 403 -2.99 -7.65 30.21
N GLY A 404 -2.66 -7.00 31.36
CA GLY A 404 -2.46 -5.56 31.38
C GLY A 404 -3.73 -4.79 31.03
N TRP A 405 -3.57 -3.52 30.62
CA TRP A 405 -4.65 -2.69 30.14
C TRP A 405 -5.04 -3.04 28.70
N PHE A 406 -6.33 -3.26 28.47
CA PHE A 406 -6.90 -3.45 27.14
C PHE A 406 -8.16 -2.60 26.95
N THR A 407 -8.43 -2.23 25.71
CA THR A 407 -9.60 -1.42 25.34
C THR A 407 -10.87 -2.27 25.33
N ASP A 408 -12.00 -1.69 25.74
CA ASP A 408 -13.34 -2.29 25.64
C ASP A 408 -13.59 -2.83 24.20
N GLY A 409 -14.02 -4.08 24.11
CA GLY A 409 -14.23 -4.77 22.83
C GLY A 409 -12.99 -5.46 22.22
N THR A 410 -11.81 -5.36 22.84
CA THR A 410 -10.59 -6.06 22.36
C THR A 410 -10.67 -7.56 22.58
N MET A 411 -11.24 -7.98 23.70
CA MET A 411 -11.40 -9.41 24.03
C MET A 411 -12.67 -9.97 23.40
N VAL A 412 -12.72 -11.31 23.26
CA VAL A 412 -13.96 -11.98 22.81
C VAL A 412 -15.15 -11.59 23.70
N TYR A 413 -16.31 -11.45 23.09
CA TYR A 413 -17.48 -10.83 23.68
C TYR A 413 -17.78 -11.29 25.12
N THR A 414 -17.90 -12.60 25.36
CA THR A 414 -18.22 -13.14 26.71
C THR A 414 -17.18 -12.82 27.76
N PHE A 415 -15.90 -12.75 27.38
CA PHE A 415 -14.81 -12.35 28.26
C PHE A 415 -14.89 -10.85 28.58
N ASN A 416 -15.04 -10.05 27.52
CA ASN A 416 -15.12 -8.58 27.63
C ASN A 416 -16.28 -8.14 28.53
N GLU A 417 -17.49 -8.68 28.27
CA GLU A 417 -18.67 -8.36 29.08
C GLU A 417 -18.52 -8.80 30.52
N PHE A 418 -17.89 -9.97 30.78
CA PHE A 418 -17.62 -10.36 32.14
C PHE A 418 -16.76 -9.33 32.89
N VAL A 419 -15.69 -8.83 32.23
CA VAL A 419 -14.83 -7.81 32.88
C VAL A 419 -15.57 -6.49 33.02
N GLN A 420 -16.40 -6.11 32.04
CA GLN A 420 -17.16 -4.87 32.05
C GLN A 420 -18.25 -4.82 33.12
N ASP A 421 -18.99 -5.92 33.31
CA ASP A 421 -20.16 -5.98 34.20
C ASP A 421 -19.81 -6.22 35.68
N ASN A 422 -18.61 -6.73 35.94
CA ASN A 422 -18.23 -7.11 37.28
C ASN A 422 -17.31 -6.09 37.94
N LYS A 423 -17.39 -5.94 39.26
CA LYS A 423 -16.56 -5.03 40.06
C LYS A 423 -15.11 -5.51 40.11
N VAL A 424 -14.19 -4.57 40.26
CA VAL A 424 -12.77 -4.84 40.54
C VAL A 424 -12.64 -5.81 41.71
N GLY A 425 -11.81 -6.84 41.53
CA GLY A 425 -11.63 -7.94 42.49
C GLY A 425 -12.57 -9.14 42.30
N THR A 426 -13.58 -9.05 41.42
CA THR A 426 -14.47 -10.19 41.11
C THR A 426 -13.69 -11.27 40.36
N VAL A 427 -13.91 -12.54 40.78
CA VAL A 427 -13.38 -13.73 40.11
C VAL A 427 -14.53 -14.59 39.61
N GLY A 428 -14.50 -14.95 38.35
CA GLY A 428 -15.51 -15.81 37.74
C GLY A 428 -14.97 -16.62 36.57
N MET A 429 -15.85 -17.37 35.92
CA MET A 429 -15.52 -18.21 34.75
C MET A 429 -16.50 -17.95 33.63
N VAL A 430 -15.98 -17.83 32.42
CA VAL A 430 -16.77 -17.76 31.20
C VAL A 430 -16.29 -18.80 30.21
N GLU A 431 -17.18 -19.23 29.34
CA GLU A 431 -16.84 -20.08 28.18
C GLU A 431 -16.72 -19.20 26.93
N THR A 432 -15.67 -19.43 26.15
CA THR A 432 -15.41 -18.78 24.87
C THR A 432 -15.10 -19.81 23.80
N PRO A 433 -14.97 -19.45 22.53
CA PRO A 433 -14.50 -20.37 21.49
C PRO A 433 -13.13 -21.01 21.75
N PHE A 434 -12.30 -20.40 22.63
CA PHE A 434 -10.97 -20.91 22.97
C PHE A 434 -10.98 -21.92 24.13
N GLY A 435 -12.03 -21.94 24.95
CA GLY A 435 -12.14 -22.75 26.13
C GLY A 435 -12.77 -22.01 27.31
N TYR A 436 -12.53 -22.53 28.52
CA TYR A 436 -12.98 -21.91 29.76
C TYR A 436 -11.94 -20.91 30.26
N HIS A 437 -12.36 -19.65 30.50
CA HIS A 437 -11.52 -18.62 31.09
C HIS A 437 -11.93 -18.38 32.50
N ILE A 438 -11.00 -18.53 33.43
CA ILE A 438 -11.14 -18.04 34.81
C ILE A 438 -10.56 -16.64 34.83
N ILE A 439 -11.38 -15.64 35.13
CA ILE A 439 -11.05 -14.23 35.01
C ILE A 439 -11.10 -13.57 36.38
N LYS A 440 -10.10 -12.74 36.66
CA LYS A 440 -10.11 -11.79 37.79
C LYS A 440 -10.09 -10.39 37.21
N VAL A 441 -11.11 -9.60 37.51
CA VAL A 441 -11.12 -8.17 37.19
C VAL A 441 -10.12 -7.46 38.08
N THR A 442 -9.09 -6.84 37.49
CA THR A 442 -7.96 -6.25 38.23
C THR A 442 -8.14 -4.76 38.42
N ASP A 443 -8.51 -4.04 37.34
CA ASP A 443 -8.75 -2.60 37.38
C ASP A 443 -9.61 -2.16 36.19
N ARG A 444 -10.10 -0.90 36.20
CA ARG A 444 -10.79 -0.24 35.10
C ARG A 444 -10.75 1.28 35.28
N ASN A 445 -10.81 2.03 34.18
CA ASN A 445 -11.01 3.48 34.27
C ASN A 445 -12.48 3.83 34.59
N GLU A 446 -12.75 5.11 34.83
CA GLU A 446 -14.10 5.60 35.07
C GLU A 446 -15.01 5.33 33.86
N ALA A 447 -16.20 4.81 34.12
CA ALA A 447 -17.18 4.50 33.11
C ALA A 447 -17.84 5.77 32.57
N ALA A 448 -17.96 5.85 31.25
CA ALA A 448 -18.63 6.94 30.54
C ALA A 448 -19.78 6.40 29.66
N PRO A 449 -20.78 7.23 29.33
CA PRO A 449 -21.84 6.82 28.45
C PRO A 449 -21.32 6.43 27.06
N LYS A 450 -21.65 5.22 26.61
CA LYS A 450 -21.39 4.70 25.27
C LYS A 450 -22.68 4.23 24.63
N ALA A 451 -22.75 4.31 23.31
CA ALA A 451 -23.88 3.85 22.53
C ALA A 451 -23.46 2.76 21.55
N ARG A 452 -24.29 1.74 21.39
CA ARG A 452 -24.19 0.79 20.30
C ARG A 452 -25.21 1.18 19.24
N ILE A 453 -24.72 1.36 17.99
CA ILE A 453 -25.50 2.02 16.94
C ILE A 453 -25.50 1.14 15.69
N ALA A 454 -26.66 0.91 15.11
CA ALA A 454 -26.78 0.33 13.77
C ALA A 454 -26.89 1.47 12.76
N VAL A 455 -25.96 1.52 11.81
CA VAL A 455 -25.91 2.56 10.77
C VAL A 455 -26.13 1.90 9.42
N VAL A 456 -27.15 2.34 8.70
CA VAL A 456 -27.30 2.05 7.26
C VAL A 456 -26.69 3.22 6.51
N ALA A 457 -25.63 2.95 5.77
CA ALA A 457 -24.87 3.92 5.01
C ALA A 457 -25.00 3.62 3.51
N ASN A 458 -25.21 4.65 2.70
CA ASN A 458 -25.15 4.56 1.24
C ASN A 458 -24.14 5.57 0.71
N GLU A 459 -23.14 5.09 -0.03
CA GLU A 459 -22.08 5.90 -0.58
C GLU A 459 -22.62 6.88 -1.63
N ILE A 460 -22.18 8.13 -1.53
CA ILE A 460 -22.55 9.18 -2.48
C ILE A 460 -21.61 9.09 -3.68
N THR A 461 -22.01 8.34 -4.70
CA THR A 461 -21.21 8.13 -5.91
C THR A 461 -21.87 8.79 -7.12
N ALA A 462 -21.04 9.15 -8.12
CA ALA A 462 -21.55 9.63 -9.39
C ALA A 462 -22.28 8.50 -10.13
N SER A 463 -23.48 8.75 -10.62
CA SER A 463 -24.23 7.80 -11.44
C SER A 463 -23.69 7.74 -12.88
N THR A 464 -24.08 6.69 -13.61
CA THR A 464 -23.80 6.56 -15.04
C THR A 464 -24.27 7.80 -15.83
N ALA A 465 -25.37 8.41 -15.44
CA ALA A 465 -25.87 9.64 -16.08
C ALA A 465 -24.90 10.81 -15.85
N THR A 466 -24.34 10.95 -14.64
CA THR A 466 -23.35 11.96 -14.32
C THR A 466 -22.07 11.74 -15.14
N TYR A 467 -21.54 10.50 -15.19
CA TYR A 467 -20.41 10.17 -16.06
C TYR A 467 -20.67 10.53 -17.52
N GLN A 468 -21.82 10.17 -18.06
CA GLN A 468 -22.20 10.49 -19.44
C GLN A 468 -22.28 11.99 -19.71
N ASN A 469 -22.82 12.77 -18.77
CA ASN A 469 -22.92 14.23 -18.90
C ASN A 469 -21.52 14.88 -18.91
N ILE A 470 -20.65 14.51 -17.98
CA ILE A 470 -19.28 15.04 -17.92
C ILE A 470 -18.45 14.60 -19.14
N PHE A 471 -18.61 13.35 -19.60
CA PHE A 471 -18.01 12.89 -20.84
C PHE A 471 -18.50 13.67 -22.06
N ALA A 472 -19.80 13.94 -22.15
CA ALA A 472 -20.37 14.74 -23.24
C ALA A 472 -19.82 16.17 -23.24
N GLU A 473 -19.59 16.77 -22.06
CA GLU A 473 -18.94 18.09 -21.93
C GLU A 473 -17.50 18.05 -22.42
N ALA A 474 -16.70 17.07 -21.95
CA ALA A 474 -15.31 16.88 -22.42
C ALA A 474 -15.26 16.61 -23.93
N ASN A 475 -16.17 15.78 -24.44
CA ASN A 475 -16.21 15.44 -25.87
C ASN A 475 -16.61 16.65 -26.73
N ARG A 476 -17.56 17.45 -26.29
CA ARG A 476 -17.90 18.71 -26.97
C ARG A 476 -16.68 19.63 -27.03
N PHE A 477 -15.96 19.77 -25.89
CA PHE A 477 -14.75 20.60 -25.82
C PHE A 477 -13.71 20.14 -26.85
N VAL A 478 -13.41 18.83 -26.91
CA VAL A 478 -12.43 18.28 -27.89
C VAL A 478 -12.89 18.44 -29.33
N THR A 479 -14.19 18.30 -29.59
CA THR A 479 -14.75 18.36 -30.96
C THR A 479 -14.77 19.79 -31.50
N GLU A 480 -15.05 20.76 -30.64
CA GLU A 480 -15.12 22.18 -30.99
C GLU A 480 -13.74 22.86 -31.04
N ASN A 481 -12.71 22.27 -30.39
CA ASN A 481 -11.37 22.84 -30.30
C ASN A 481 -10.34 21.80 -30.71
N THR A 482 -9.72 21.99 -31.84
CA THR A 482 -8.80 21.02 -32.47
C THR A 482 -7.34 21.46 -32.50
N THR A 483 -7.08 22.73 -32.17
CA THR A 483 -5.74 23.33 -32.13
C THR A 483 -5.39 23.85 -30.74
N ALA A 484 -4.09 24.06 -30.48
CA ALA A 484 -3.62 24.64 -29.23
C ALA A 484 -4.15 26.07 -29.00
N GLU A 485 -4.34 26.84 -30.06
CA GLU A 485 -4.90 28.19 -30.03
C GLU A 485 -6.38 28.15 -29.62
N GLU A 486 -7.17 27.27 -30.25
CA GLU A 486 -8.59 27.07 -29.91
C GLU A 486 -8.75 26.55 -28.50
N PHE A 487 -7.89 25.59 -28.07
CA PHE A 487 -7.85 25.08 -26.70
C PHE A 487 -7.67 26.23 -25.68
N ASN A 488 -6.67 27.10 -25.89
CA ASN A 488 -6.42 28.20 -24.96
C ASN A 488 -7.58 29.24 -24.97
N ALA A 489 -8.09 29.57 -26.16
CA ALA A 489 -9.21 30.50 -26.27
C ALA A 489 -10.50 29.97 -25.62
N ALA A 490 -10.79 28.68 -25.77
CA ALA A 490 -11.95 28.05 -25.14
C ALA A 490 -11.85 28.04 -23.61
N ILE A 491 -10.65 27.78 -23.07
CA ILE A 491 -10.39 27.82 -21.62
C ILE A 491 -10.69 29.21 -21.06
N GLU A 492 -10.19 30.28 -21.72
CA GLU A 492 -10.44 31.65 -21.29
C GLU A 492 -11.93 32.02 -21.39
N ASN A 493 -12.58 31.65 -22.50
CA ASN A 493 -14.00 31.96 -22.73
C ASN A 493 -14.95 31.22 -21.77
N GLN A 494 -14.63 29.98 -21.42
CA GLN A 494 -15.45 29.12 -20.55
C GLN A 494 -15.05 29.23 -19.06
N GLY A 495 -13.96 29.96 -18.72
CA GLY A 495 -13.45 30.09 -17.37
C GLY A 495 -12.91 28.77 -16.79
N LEU A 496 -12.39 27.88 -17.64
CA LEU A 496 -11.85 26.60 -17.21
C LEU A 496 -10.47 26.77 -16.55
N ASN A 497 -10.14 25.89 -15.63
CA ASN A 497 -8.86 25.94 -14.93
C ASN A 497 -7.77 25.22 -15.73
N LYS A 498 -6.96 26.02 -16.44
CA LYS A 498 -5.77 25.51 -17.13
C LYS A 498 -4.67 25.18 -16.12
N ARG A 499 -4.14 23.98 -16.22
CA ARG A 499 -2.98 23.50 -15.45
C ARG A 499 -1.81 23.25 -16.41
N THR A 500 -0.58 23.51 -15.95
CA THR A 500 0.65 23.27 -16.73
C THR A 500 1.55 22.29 -16.00
N PHE A 501 2.07 21.30 -16.73
CA PHE A 501 3.13 20.41 -16.24
C PHE A 501 4.39 20.60 -17.07
N PRO A 502 5.39 21.35 -16.57
CA PRO A 502 6.47 21.88 -17.40
C PRO A 502 7.57 20.87 -17.72
N THR A 503 7.70 19.77 -16.96
CA THR A 503 8.77 18.80 -17.17
C THR A 503 8.29 17.38 -16.87
N MET A 504 7.88 16.68 -17.90
CA MET A 504 7.47 15.28 -17.87
C MET A 504 8.60 14.40 -18.40
N ARG A 505 8.88 13.28 -17.76
CA ARG A 505 9.77 12.22 -18.22
C ARG A 505 8.99 10.95 -18.53
N THR A 506 9.59 10.01 -19.22
CA THR A 506 8.96 8.69 -19.50
C THR A 506 8.61 7.93 -18.22
N THR A 507 9.31 8.22 -17.12
CA THR A 507 9.11 7.63 -15.78
C THR A 507 8.16 8.43 -14.90
N THR A 508 7.59 9.54 -15.37
CA THR A 508 6.65 10.36 -14.60
C THR A 508 5.44 9.54 -14.18
N ASN A 509 5.19 9.48 -12.88
CA ASN A 509 4.11 8.71 -12.23
C ASN A 509 3.06 9.60 -11.55
N TYR A 510 3.29 10.91 -11.51
CA TYR A 510 2.39 11.91 -10.96
C TYR A 510 2.40 13.16 -11.82
N ILE A 511 1.22 13.69 -12.12
CA ILE A 511 1.00 15.03 -12.66
C ILE A 511 0.08 15.76 -11.69
N THR A 512 0.24 17.04 -11.48
CA THR A 512 -0.52 17.79 -10.49
C THR A 512 -2.03 17.53 -10.59
N GLY A 513 -2.61 16.92 -9.55
CA GLY A 513 -4.01 16.52 -9.49
C GLY A 513 -4.37 15.28 -10.33
N ILE A 514 -3.40 14.48 -10.77
CA ILE A 514 -3.62 13.23 -11.51
C ILE A 514 -2.68 12.16 -10.95
N SER A 515 -3.26 11.19 -10.25
CA SER A 515 -2.50 10.14 -9.54
C SER A 515 -1.93 9.06 -10.46
N ASN A 516 -2.54 8.81 -11.62
CA ASN A 516 -2.09 7.79 -12.57
C ASN A 516 -2.00 8.34 -14.00
N PRO A 517 -0.97 9.15 -14.32
CA PRO A 517 -0.87 9.84 -15.60
C PRO A 517 -0.32 8.99 -16.75
N ARG A 518 -0.23 7.65 -16.63
CA ARG A 518 0.46 6.80 -17.60
C ARG A 518 -0.07 6.91 -19.04
N GLN A 519 -1.36 7.10 -19.20
CA GLN A 519 -1.96 7.31 -20.53
C GLN A 519 -1.48 8.63 -21.14
N ILE A 520 -1.45 9.71 -20.34
CA ILE A 520 -0.97 11.03 -20.75
C ILE A 520 0.53 11.00 -21.08
N VAL A 521 1.35 10.37 -20.22
CA VAL A 521 2.79 10.21 -20.48
C VAL A 521 3.04 9.45 -21.78
N ARG A 522 2.32 8.34 -21.99
CA ARG A 522 2.47 7.53 -23.22
C ARG A 522 2.13 8.34 -24.46
N TRP A 523 1.02 9.08 -24.44
CA TRP A 523 0.63 9.97 -25.52
C TRP A 523 1.67 11.07 -25.77
N ALA A 524 2.15 11.74 -24.73
CA ALA A 524 3.11 12.84 -24.85
C ALA A 524 4.48 12.38 -25.42
N PHE A 525 4.86 11.11 -25.22
CA PHE A 525 6.11 10.54 -25.74
C PHE A 525 5.91 9.69 -27.00
N ASP A 526 4.69 9.60 -27.54
CA ASP A 526 4.46 8.96 -28.82
C ASP A 526 5.20 9.71 -29.95
N GLU A 527 5.81 8.98 -30.88
CA GLU A 527 6.60 9.56 -31.95
C GLU A 527 5.77 10.41 -32.95
N ASN A 528 4.47 10.14 -33.02
CA ASN A 528 3.54 10.87 -33.87
C ASN A 528 3.02 12.15 -33.20
N THR A 529 3.11 12.29 -31.89
CA THR A 529 2.63 13.46 -31.15
C THR A 529 3.62 14.62 -31.27
N LYS A 530 3.15 15.76 -31.80
CA LYS A 530 3.94 16.96 -32.04
C LYS A 530 3.55 18.08 -31.10
N VAL A 531 4.47 19.03 -30.92
CA VAL A 531 4.16 20.27 -30.19
C VAL A 531 3.01 21.01 -30.88
N GLY A 532 1.99 21.36 -30.11
CA GLY A 532 0.73 21.93 -30.57
C GLY A 532 -0.41 20.91 -30.73
N ASP A 533 -0.12 19.62 -30.72
CA ASP A 533 -1.16 18.59 -30.82
C ASP A 533 -1.96 18.54 -29.51
N MET A 534 -3.27 18.40 -29.68
CA MET A 534 -4.21 18.13 -28.59
C MET A 534 -4.50 16.63 -28.51
N SER A 535 -4.65 16.14 -27.28
CA SER A 535 -4.97 14.74 -27.02
C SER A 535 -6.45 14.43 -27.29
N SER A 536 -6.76 13.15 -27.45
CA SER A 536 -8.11 12.64 -27.16
C SER A 536 -8.40 12.78 -25.65
N ILE A 537 -9.64 12.51 -25.27
CA ILE A 537 -10.02 12.46 -23.84
C ILE A 537 -9.31 11.27 -23.19
N PHE A 538 -8.59 11.53 -22.10
CA PHE A 538 -8.10 10.51 -21.19
C PHE A 538 -9.17 10.23 -20.13
N ASP A 539 -9.59 8.99 -20.05
CA ASP A 539 -10.51 8.49 -19.03
C ASP A 539 -9.68 7.95 -17.85
N LEU A 540 -9.77 8.62 -16.70
CA LEU A 540 -8.96 8.38 -15.50
C LEU A 540 -9.89 8.24 -14.28
N ASP A 541 -10.59 7.11 -14.20
CA ASP A 541 -11.46 6.69 -13.10
C ASP A 541 -12.45 7.77 -12.58
N ASP A 542 -11.93 8.86 -11.99
CA ASP A 542 -12.68 9.95 -11.35
C ASP A 542 -12.66 11.28 -12.12
N MET A 543 -12.08 11.28 -13.34
CA MET A 543 -11.95 12.49 -14.15
C MET A 543 -11.71 12.20 -15.64
N TYR A 544 -12.07 13.15 -16.47
CA TYR A 544 -11.63 13.22 -17.86
C TYR A 544 -10.59 14.32 -18.01
N VAL A 545 -9.52 14.03 -18.75
CA VAL A 545 -8.43 14.99 -18.99
C VAL A 545 -8.22 15.20 -20.47
N VAL A 546 -8.01 16.46 -20.86
CA VAL A 546 -7.61 16.85 -22.21
C VAL A 546 -6.33 17.67 -22.09
N ALA A 547 -5.31 17.31 -22.87
CA ALA A 547 -4.00 17.93 -22.81
C ALA A 547 -3.52 18.41 -24.18
N VAL A 548 -2.65 19.42 -24.17
CA VAL A 548 -1.91 19.93 -25.34
C VAL A 548 -0.43 19.79 -25.06
N LEU A 549 0.32 19.24 -26.01
CA LEU A 549 1.78 19.16 -25.93
C LEU A 549 2.40 20.54 -26.24
N THR A 550 3.00 21.17 -25.24
CA THR A 550 3.55 22.54 -25.37
C THR A 550 5.06 22.56 -25.64
N LYS A 551 5.79 21.54 -25.18
CA LYS A 551 7.25 21.42 -25.41
C LYS A 551 7.65 19.96 -25.55
N ALA A 552 8.60 19.70 -26.45
CA ALA A 552 9.23 18.39 -26.63
C ALA A 552 10.75 18.57 -26.75
N VAL A 553 11.48 18.06 -25.77
CA VAL A 553 12.94 18.02 -25.77
C VAL A 553 13.37 16.58 -25.99
N LYS A 554 14.32 16.36 -26.90
CA LYS A 554 14.93 15.05 -27.15
C LYS A 554 16.06 14.82 -26.16
N GLU A 555 16.36 13.55 -25.90
CA GLU A 555 17.56 13.17 -25.16
C GLU A 555 18.81 13.70 -25.88
N GLY A 556 19.76 14.21 -25.11
CA GLY A 556 21.02 14.75 -25.63
C GLY A 556 21.39 16.09 -25.00
N ASN A 557 21.97 16.99 -25.80
CA ASN A 557 22.35 18.30 -25.30
C ASN A 557 21.12 19.14 -24.94
N THR A 558 21.15 19.76 -23.77
CA THR A 558 20.09 20.71 -23.35
C THR A 558 19.95 21.82 -24.39
N PRO A 559 18.74 22.21 -24.79
CA PRO A 559 18.50 23.27 -25.77
C PRO A 559 19.18 24.59 -25.41
N TYR A 560 19.65 25.33 -26.43
CA TYR A 560 20.34 26.62 -26.28
C TYR A 560 19.52 27.59 -25.43
N GLU A 561 18.22 27.67 -25.66
CA GLU A 561 17.32 28.61 -24.98
C GLU A 561 17.31 28.38 -23.46
N ASP A 562 17.29 27.12 -23.04
CA ASP A 562 17.28 26.73 -21.62
C ASP A 562 18.63 27.00 -20.95
N ILE A 563 19.76 26.88 -21.69
CA ILE A 563 21.11 27.20 -21.20
C ILE A 563 21.32 28.73 -21.17
N ALA A 564 20.98 29.41 -22.25
CA ALA A 564 21.23 30.84 -22.41
C ALA A 564 20.58 31.69 -21.30
N GLU A 565 19.36 31.34 -20.89
CA GLU A 565 18.67 32.06 -19.81
C GLU A 565 19.14 31.65 -18.42
N ARG A 566 19.27 30.34 -18.19
CA ARG A 566 19.59 29.80 -16.87
C ARG A 566 21.00 30.17 -16.39
N TYR A 567 21.95 30.32 -17.30
CA TYR A 567 23.35 30.53 -16.97
C TYR A 567 23.85 31.96 -17.21
N GLN A 568 22.97 32.93 -17.41
CA GLN A 568 23.35 34.35 -17.58
C GLN A 568 24.29 34.85 -16.48
N PHE A 569 24.09 34.44 -15.24
CA PHE A 569 24.95 34.79 -14.13
C PHE A 569 26.38 34.24 -14.30
N VAL A 570 26.51 33.00 -14.74
CA VAL A 570 27.81 32.35 -14.98
C VAL A 570 28.54 33.06 -16.10
N ILE A 571 27.85 33.33 -17.21
CA ILE A 571 28.40 34.01 -18.38
C ILE A 571 28.88 35.43 -18.00
N LYS A 572 28.07 36.17 -17.21
CA LYS A 572 28.49 37.48 -16.68
C LYS A 572 29.72 37.39 -15.80
N LYS A 573 29.81 36.38 -14.96
CA LYS A 573 30.97 36.16 -14.08
C LYS A 573 32.24 35.86 -14.88
N GLU A 574 32.16 35.03 -15.89
CA GLU A 574 33.28 34.73 -16.79
C GLU A 574 33.74 35.99 -17.55
N LYS A 575 32.79 36.78 -18.07
CA LYS A 575 33.08 38.05 -18.76
C LYS A 575 33.73 39.06 -17.84
N LYS A 576 33.27 39.20 -16.59
CA LYS A 576 33.97 40.01 -15.56
C LYS A 576 35.36 39.51 -15.28
N GLY A 577 35.55 38.17 -15.19
CA GLY A 577 36.88 37.58 -15.03
C GLY A 577 37.82 37.98 -16.15
N ALA A 578 37.39 37.89 -17.40
CA ALA A 578 38.14 38.32 -18.57
C ALA A 578 38.43 39.84 -18.61
N MET A 579 37.55 40.67 -18.02
CA MET A 579 37.76 42.12 -17.89
C MET A 579 38.72 42.50 -16.76
N LEU A 580 38.91 41.64 -15.78
CA LEU A 580 39.79 41.83 -14.61
C LEU A 580 41.17 41.23 -14.79
N ALA A 581 41.31 40.26 -15.71
CA ALA A 581 42.57 39.63 -16.09
C ALA A 581 43.36 40.56 -17.05
#